data_f7526eaeef521b8d421d65b5ab12330a
#
_entry.id   f7526eaeef521b8d421d65b5ab12330a
#
_cell.length_a   1.000
_cell.length_b   1.000
_cell.length_c   1.000
_cell.angle_alpha   90.00
_cell.angle_beta   90.00
_cell.angle_gamma   90.00
#
_symmetry.space_group_name_H-M   'P 1'
#
loop_
_entity.id
_entity.type
_entity.pdbx_description
1 polymer ?
#
loop_
_entity_poly.entity_id
_entity_poly.type
_entity_poly.pdbx_seq_one_letter_code
_entity_poly.pdbx_strand_id
1 'polypeptide(L)'
;VVISRDSSEASDYNPNMTSANEEDSYERPLALSDNEKAMIQLAKEHSTKVVVLLNTNNPVEIDELKNDDEIGAILWAGEPGANGFLGVADVISGEVNPSGHIADTYAVNSTSAPAMVNYGVYLYTNNSQAGSDAELTETNKADWYLVESEGIYTGYKYYETRYEDTVLKQGNADSSAGASNDNGTWNYDDEVSYGFGYGLSYTTFEQNIKNFDYEGDSVTVSVEVKNTGDVAGKDVVQLYVQTPYTDYDKENNVEKASVQLVGFEKTKELKPGESETVEVTAPKEYFASYDYTTAKTYIMDAGDYYFAVGNGAHDALNNILAAKGYTTKDGMDADGNKELAVSYKEDSIDT
;
A
#
# COMPACT_ATOMS: atom_id res chain seq x y z
N VAL A 1 -0.35 11.55 22.56
CA VAL A 1 -1.41 10.53 22.65
C VAL A 1 -0.88 9.25 22.06
N VAL A 2 -1.16 8.11 22.71
CA VAL A 2 -0.78 6.80 22.18
C VAL A 2 -2.05 6.00 21.91
N ILE A 3 -2.22 5.57 20.67
CA ILE A 3 -3.22 4.58 20.28
C ILE A 3 -2.51 3.24 20.26
N SER A 4 -2.90 2.35 21.17
CA SER A 4 -2.29 1.03 21.31
C SER A 4 -3.35 -0.03 21.10
N ARG A 5 -3.11 -0.91 20.13
CA ARG A 5 -3.98 -2.03 19.82
C ARG A 5 -3.17 -3.30 19.76
N ASP A 6 -3.65 -4.28 20.48
CA ASP A 6 -3.12 -5.63 20.40
C ASP A 6 -3.72 -6.33 19.17
N SER A 7 -2.85 -6.73 18.26
CA SER A 7 -3.19 -7.61 17.16
C SER A 7 -2.66 -9.00 17.50
N SER A 8 -3.38 -9.72 18.35
CA SER A 8 -2.93 -11.03 18.78
C SER A 8 -3.06 -12.07 17.66
N GLU A 9 -2.07 -12.95 17.59
CA GLU A 9 -2.12 -14.16 16.78
C GLU A 9 -3.38 -14.98 17.10
N ALA A 10 -3.98 -15.60 16.09
CA ALA A 10 -5.19 -16.43 16.18
C ALA A 10 -6.50 -15.67 16.51
N SER A 11 -6.49 -14.34 16.41
CA SER A 11 -7.71 -13.53 16.47
C SER A 11 -7.96 -12.91 15.10
N ASP A 12 -8.94 -13.46 14.40
CA ASP A 12 -9.26 -12.98 13.05
C ASP A 12 -10.02 -11.65 13.09
N TYR A 13 -9.76 -10.82 12.09
CA TYR A 13 -10.57 -9.64 11.84
C TYR A 13 -12.03 -10.05 11.61
N ASN A 14 -12.95 -9.39 12.28
CA ASN A 14 -14.38 -9.59 12.06
C ASN A 14 -15.02 -8.25 11.67
N PRO A 15 -15.38 -8.06 10.39
CA PRO A 15 -15.91 -6.79 9.90
C PRO A 15 -17.24 -6.36 10.56
N ASN A 16 -17.91 -7.28 11.23
CA ASN A 16 -19.17 -7.01 11.93
C ASN A 16 -18.99 -6.68 13.42
N MET A 17 -17.77 -6.67 13.93
CA MET A 17 -17.53 -6.20 15.29
C MET A 17 -17.72 -4.69 15.36
N THR A 18 -18.41 -4.23 16.39
CA THR A 18 -18.67 -2.81 16.67
C THR A 18 -18.22 -2.40 18.07
N SER A 19 -17.54 -3.30 18.78
CA SER A 19 -17.08 -3.06 20.14
C SER A 19 -15.92 -3.98 20.49
N ALA A 20 -14.86 -3.43 21.05
CA ALA A 20 -13.76 -4.20 21.62
C ALA A 20 -14.13 -4.83 22.97
N ASN A 21 -14.99 -4.16 23.73
CA ASN A 21 -15.53 -4.58 25.01
C ASN A 21 -16.84 -3.80 25.30
N GLU A 22 -17.48 -4.08 26.45
CA GLU A 22 -18.76 -3.45 26.82
C GLU A 22 -18.68 -1.92 27.08
N GLU A 23 -17.45 -1.39 27.25
CA GLU A 23 -17.19 0.02 27.65
C GLU A 23 -16.68 0.89 26.52
N ASP A 24 -16.38 0.31 25.35
CA ASP A 24 -15.80 1.04 24.20
C ASP A 24 -16.37 0.54 22.88
N SER A 25 -16.80 1.46 22.02
CA SER A 25 -17.40 1.18 20.73
C SER A 25 -16.60 1.79 19.58
N TYR A 26 -16.73 1.19 18.40
CA TYR A 26 -16.19 1.69 17.14
C TYR A 26 -17.14 1.35 15.98
N GLU A 27 -17.07 2.14 14.94
CA GLU A 27 -17.89 1.91 13.75
C GLU A 27 -17.47 0.63 13.00
N ARG A 28 -16.17 0.41 12.90
CA ARG A 28 -15.50 -0.74 12.30
C ARG A 28 -14.27 -1.11 13.14
N PRO A 29 -13.81 -2.35 13.12
CA PRO A 29 -12.68 -2.77 13.97
C PRO A 29 -11.39 -1.97 13.79
N LEU A 30 -11.13 -1.43 12.60
CA LEU A 30 -9.96 -0.59 12.33
C LEU A 30 -10.24 0.91 12.48
N ALA A 31 -11.49 1.33 12.65
CA ALA A 31 -11.83 2.72 12.95
C ALA A 31 -11.41 3.10 14.39
N LEU A 32 -11.20 4.38 14.64
CA LEU A 32 -10.94 4.87 15.99
C LEU A 32 -12.15 4.62 16.89
N SER A 33 -11.90 4.13 18.09
CA SER A 33 -12.95 3.93 19.08
C SER A 33 -13.40 5.24 19.73
N ASP A 34 -14.57 5.23 20.38
CA ASP A 34 -15.09 6.37 21.12
C ASP A 34 -14.13 6.85 22.21
N ASN A 35 -13.46 5.92 22.90
CA ASN A 35 -12.48 6.24 23.92
C ASN A 35 -11.19 6.85 23.32
N GLU A 36 -10.72 6.34 22.18
CA GLU A 36 -9.57 6.90 21.46
C GLU A 36 -9.85 8.33 20.99
N LYS A 37 -11.03 8.56 20.42
CA LYS A 37 -11.49 9.90 20.00
C LYS A 37 -11.60 10.87 21.20
N ALA A 38 -12.18 10.41 22.30
CA ALA A 38 -12.29 11.21 23.51
C ALA A 38 -10.91 11.57 24.11
N MET A 39 -9.97 10.63 24.08
CA MET A 39 -8.59 10.86 24.55
C MET A 39 -7.87 11.90 23.67
N ILE A 40 -8.02 11.81 22.36
CA ILE A 40 -7.43 12.79 21.41
C ILE A 40 -8.06 14.17 21.66
N GLN A 41 -9.39 14.25 21.78
CA GLN A 41 -10.09 15.51 22.04
C GLN A 41 -9.61 16.15 23.35
N LEU A 42 -9.48 15.37 24.42
CA LEU A 42 -8.95 15.86 25.69
C LEU A 42 -7.52 16.39 25.57
N ALA A 43 -6.67 15.73 24.76
CA ALA A 43 -5.31 16.20 24.52
C ALA A 43 -5.31 17.54 23.76
N LYS A 44 -6.18 17.73 22.79
CA LYS A 44 -6.35 18.99 22.05
C LYS A 44 -6.77 20.14 22.97
N GLU A 45 -7.69 19.89 23.91
CA GLU A 45 -8.17 20.89 24.86
C GLU A 45 -7.08 21.36 25.87
N HIS A 46 -6.10 20.52 26.13
CA HIS A 46 -5.07 20.77 27.17
C HIS A 46 -3.65 20.95 26.64
N SER A 47 -3.45 20.93 25.31
CA SER A 47 -2.14 21.02 24.69
C SER A 47 -2.15 21.92 23.45
N THR A 48 -1.03 22.61 23.22
CA THR A 48 -0.88 23.46 22.02
C THR A 48 -0.43 22.67 20.78
N LYS A 49 0.06 21.46 20.97
CA LYS A 49 0.45 20.53 19.91
C LYS A 49 0.13 19.12 20.35
N VAL A 50 -0.48 18.35 19.48
CA VAL A 50 -0.78 16.94 19.70
C VAL A 50 0.00 16.11 18.70
N VAL A 51 0.73 15.12 19.21
CA VAL A 51 1.35 14.08 18.41
C VAL A 51 0.62 12.77 18.73
N VAL A 52 0.16 12.09 17.69
CA VAL A 52 -0.48 10.78 17.81
C VAL A 52 0.55 9.71 17.48
N LEU A 53 0.79 8.82 18.42
CA LEU A 53 1.65 7.65 18.28
C LEU A 53 0.78 6.41 18.06
N LEU A 54 0.95 5.76 16.93
CA LEU A 54 0.30 4.51 16.60
C LEU A 54 1.21 3.33 17.00
N ASN A 55 0.85 2.66 18.08
CA ASN A 55 1.50 1.44 18.57
C ASN A 55 0.60 0.25 18.19
N THR A 56 0.54 0.00 16.90
CA THR A 56 -0.32 -1.01 16.30
C THR A 56 0.40 -1.74 15.18
N ASN A 57 0.08 -3.00 14.93
CA ASN A 57 0.53 -3.73 13.75
C ASN A 57 -0.41 -3.53 12.55
N ASN A 58 -1.70 -3.29 12.84
CA ASN A 58 -2.71 -3.10 11.80
C ASN A 58 -2.78 -1.64 11.35
N PRO A 59 -3.07 -1.38 10.08
CA PRO A 59 -3.40 -0.05 9.60
C PRO A 59 -4.74 0.41 10.18
N VAL A 60 -4.72 1.41 11.03
CA VAL A 60 -5.91 2.02 11.65
C VAL A 60 -6.47 3.08 10.72
N GLU A 61 -7.79 3.21 10.64
CA GLU A 61 -8.45 4.29 9.92
C GLU A 61 -8.18 5.62 10.63
N ILE A 62 -7.37 6.47 10.03
CA ILE A 62 -6.85 7.71 10.65
C ILE A 62 -7.08 8.95 9.79
N ASP A 63 -7.99 8.87 8.83
CA ASP A 63 -8.27 9.99 7.93
C ASP A 63 -8.75 11.22 8.71
N GLU A 64 -9.57 11.03 9.73
CA GLU A 64 -9.99 12.10 10.62
C GLU A 64 -8.84 12.80 11.35
N LEU A 65 -7.74 12.10 11.62
CA LEU A 65 -6.53 12.68 12.23
C LEU A 65 -5.65 13.37 11.20
N LYS A 66 -5.55 12.82 9.99
CA LYS A 66 -4.80 13.40 8.88
C LYS A 66 -5.35 14.78 8.51
N ASN A 67 -6.67 14.92 8.54
CA ASN A 67 -7.39 16.13 8.14
C ASN A 67 -7.66 17.10 9.30
N ASP A 68 -7.12 16.86 10.49
CA ASP A 68 -7.28 17.71 11.68
C ASP A 68 -6.06 18.63 11.88
N ASP A 69 -6.21 19.93 11.64
CA ASP A 69 -5.16 20.94 11.78
C ASP A 69 -4.58 21.06 13.20
N GLU A 70 -5.26 20.54 14.22
CA GLU A 70 -4.78 20.52 15.61
C GLU A 70 -3.86 19.33 15.89
N ILE A 71 -3.78 18.35 14.99
CA ILE A 71 -2.84 17.23 15.06
C ILE A 71 -1.53 17.63 14.36
N GLY A 72 -0.49 17.82 15.17
CA GLY A 72 0.82 18.27 14.66
C GLY A 72 1.64 17.19 13.96
N ALA A 73 1.46 15.92 14.34
CA ALA A 73 2.10 14.78 13.70
C ALA A 73 1.42 13.45 14.06
N ILE A 74 1.52 12.50 13.15
CA ILE A 74 1.15 11.09 13.36
C ILE A 74 2.42 10.28 13.17
N LEU A 75 2.78 9.45 14.14
CA LEU A 75 3.95 8.59 14.10
C LEU A 75 3.54 7.14 14.28
N TRP A 76 3.75 6.32 13.26
CA TRP A 76 3.60 4.88 13.38
C TRP A 76 4.89 4.27 13.96
N ALA A 77 4.79 3.66 15.13
CA ALA A 77 5.91 3.02 15.83
C ALA A 77 5.87 1.48 15.69
N GLY A 78 4.77 0.92 15.21
CA GLY A 78 4.56 -0.52 15.22
C GLY A 78 4.55 -1.06 16.66
N GLU A 79 5.23 -2.17 16.88
CA GLU A 79 5.41 -2.78 18.20
C GLU A 79 6.88 -2.70 18.63
N PRO A 80 7.35 -1.56 19.16
CA PRO A 80 8.75 -1.33 19.43
C PRO A 80 9.30 -2.16 20.62
N GLY A 81 8.42 -2.87 21.33
CA GLY A 81 8.80 -3.62 22.54
C GLY A 81 9.31 -2.73 23.68
N ALA A 82 9.87 -3.35 24.69
CA ALA A 82 10.24 -2.65 25.93
C ALA A 82 11.34 -1.57 25.75
N ASN A 83 12.25 -1.74 24.81
CA ASN A 83 13.39 -0.84 24.62
C ASN A 83 13.24 0.08 23.39
N GLY A 84 12.40 -0.27 22.42
CA GLY A 84 12.26 0.49 21.17
C GLY A 84 11.63 1.86 21.36
N PHE A 85 10.90 2.10 22.45
CA PHE A 85 10.36 3.42 22.79
C PHE A 85 11.44 4.48 23.04
N LEU A 86 12.69 4.09 23.33
CA LEU A 86 13.80 5.05 23.37
C LEU A 86 14.03 5.66 21.99
N GLY A 87 14.01 4.85 20.91
CA GLY A 87 14.11 5.35 19.54
C GLY A 87 12.92 6.21 19.12
N VAL A 88 11.69 5.90 19.59
CA VAL A 88 10.53 6.77 19.40
C VAL A 88 10.74 8.13 20.05
N ALA A 89 11.28 8.17 21.28
CA ALA A 89 11.60 9.42 21.96
C ALA A 89 12.67 10.23 21.22
N ASP A 90 13.70 9.57 20.68
CA ASP A 90 14.76 10.22 19.89
C ASP A 90 14.19 10.85 18.58
N VAL A 91 13.24 10.17 17.93
CA VAL A 91 12.53 10.75 16.77
C VAL A 91 11.70 11.97 17.19
N ILE A 92 10.87 11.86 18.24
CA ILE A 92 10.01 12.96 18.68
C ILE A 92 10.83 14.17 19.15
N SER A 93 12.00 13.95 19.77
CA SER A 93 12.89 15.04 20.22
C SER A 93 13.69 15.67 19.07
N GLY A 94 13.75 15.02 17.90
CA GLY A 94 14.57 15.44 16.76
C GLY A 94 16.04 15.01 16.84
N GLU A 95 16.43 14.18 17.81
CA GLU A 95 17.78 13.61 17.88
C GLU A 95 18.05 12.63 16.74
N VAL A 96 17.00 11.96 16.25
CA VAL A 96 17.04 11.05 15.11
C VAL A 96 16.04 11.51 14.04
N ASN A 97 16.51 11.68 12.82
CA ASN A 97 15.66 11.93 11.66
C ASN A 97 15.04 10.62 11.19
N PRO A 98 13.69 10.47 11.16
CA PRO A 98 13.04 9.25 10.69
C PRO A 98 13.30 9.02 9.20
N SER A 99 13.38 7.76 8.82
CA SER A 99 13.55 7.31 7.44
C SER A 99 12.80 5.99 7.18
N GLY A 100 11.77 5.73 7.97
CA GLY A 100 10.87 4.60 7.80
C GLY A 100 9.75 4.93 6.82
N HIS A 101 9.23 3.88 6.17
CA HIS A 101 8.08 3.94 5.27
C HIS A 101 7.08 2.87 5.67
N ILE A 102 5.80 3.18 5.56
CA ILE A 102 4.75 2.21 5.87
C ILE A 102 4.72 1.13 4.78
N ALA A 103 4.52 -0.11 5.22
CA ALA A 103 4.45 -1.28 4.33
C ALA A 103 2.98 -1.74 4.12
N ASP A 104 2.04 -0.81 4.26
CA ASP A 104 0.62 -1.05 4.07
C ASP A 104 -0.08 0.19 3.52
N THR A 105 -1.29 0.02 3.01
CA THR A 105 -2.18 1.13 2.64
C THR A 105 -3.11 1.44 3.79
N TYR A 106 -3.09 2.67 4.26
CA TYR A 106 -4.02 3.16 5.28
C TYR A 106 -5.28 3.67 4.57
N ALA A 107 -6.32 2.86 4.58
CA ALA A 107 -7.59 3.21 3.97
C ALA A 107 -8.37 4.24 4.81
N VAL A 108 -9.17 5.06 4.16
CA VAL A 108 -10.19 5.92 4.80
C VAL A 108 -11.26 5.04 5.44
N ASN A 109 -11.65 4.00 4.72
CA ASN A 109 -12.61 2.98 5.18
C ASN A 109 -12.06 1.60 4.81
N SER A 110 -11.70 0.80 5.80
CA SER A 110 -11.13 -0.53 5.59
C SER A 110 -12.03 -1.47 4.78
N THR A 111 -13.35 -1.25 4.79
CA THR A 111 -14.30 -2.07 4.03
C THR A 111 -14.45 -1.65 2.57
N SER A 112 -13.70 -0.65 2.09
CA SER A 112 -13.69 -0.29 0.67
C SER A 112 -12.87 -1.25 -0.20
N ALA A 113 -12.01 -2.08 0.41
CA ALA A 113 -11.23 -3.08 -0.31
C ALA A 113 -11.98 -4.43 -0.38
N PRO A 114 -11.97 -5.12 -1.54
CA PRO A 114 -12.65 -6.40 -1.70
C PRO A 114 -12.13 -7.49 -0.74
N ALA A 115 -10.84 -7.51 -0.44
CA ALA A 115 -10.24 -8.42 0.54
C ALA A 115 -10.88 -8.29 1.94
N MET A 116 -11.18 -7.06 2.35
CA MET A 116 -11.82 -6.80 3.66
C MET A 116 -13.30 -7.10 3.66
N VAL A 117 -14.01 -6.82 2.57
CA VAL A 117 -15.46 -7.12 2.43
C VAL A 117 -15.70 -8.62 2.35
N ASN A 118 -14.83 -9.34 1.66
CA ASN A 118 -14.96 -10.78 1.46
C ASN A 118 -14.42 -11.60 2.64
N TYR A 119 -13.68 -10.97 3.55
CA TYR A 119 -13.16 -11.64 4.73
C TYR A 119 -14.25 -11.82 5.80
N GLY A 120 -14.28 -12.98 6.43
CA GLY A 120 -15.21 -13.28 7.52
C GLY A 120 -15.64 -14.72 7.55
N VAL A 121 -16.53 -15.01 8.51
CA VAL A 121 -17.08 -16.35 8.73
C VAL A 121 -18.40 -16.47 7.97
N TYR A 122 -18.36 -17.07 6.79
CA TYR A 122 -19.54 -17.28 5.97
C TYR A 122 -19.91 -18.76 5.87
N LEU A 123 -21.20 -19.05 6.00
CA LEU A 123 -21.77 -20.37 5.72
C LEU A 123 -22.30 -20.35 4.27
N TYR A 124 -21.68 -21.12 3.43
CA TYR A 124 -22.10 -21.22 2.04
C TYR A 124 -23.19 -22.25 1.89
N THR A 125 -24.34 -21.87 1.32
CA THR A 125 -25.52 -22.73 1.17
C THR A 125 -25.33 -23.88 0.16
N ASN A 126 -24.29 -23.82 -0.67
CA ASN A 126 -23.92 -24.83 -1.65
C ASN A 126 -22.77 -25.75 -1.18
N ASN A 127 -22.45 -25.74 0.09
CA ASN A 127 -21.31 -26.44 0.64
C ASN A 127 -21.38 -27.97 0.58
N SER A 128 -22.56 -28.55 0.36
CA SER A 128 -22.73 -30.00 0.10
C SER A 128 -21.86 -30.52 -1.06
N GLN A 129 -21.31 -29.62 -1.89
CA GLN A 129 -20.37 -29.95 -2.97
C GLN A 129 -18.91 -30.04 -2.50
N ALA A 130 -18.57 -29.56 -1.32
CA ALA A 130 -17.22 -29.60 -0.77
C ALA A 130 -16.84 -30.96 -0.14
N GLY A 131 -17.66 -31.97 -0.30
CA GLY A 131 -17.30 -33.37 -0.05
C GLY A 131 -17.71 -33.96 1.30
N SER A 132 -18.55 -33.30 2.08
CA SER A 132 -19.15 -33.94 3.26
C SER A 132 -20.67 -33.98 3.14
N ASP A 133 -21.26 -35.19 3.33
CA ASP A 133 -22.70 -35.38 3.47
C ASP A 133 -23.20 -35.04 4.89
N ALA A 134 -22.35 -34.33 5.67
CA ALA A 134 -22.69 -33.98 7.05
C ALA A 134 -23.60 -32.75 7.07
N GLU A 135 -24.67 -32.85 7.82
CA GLU A 135 -25.55 -31.72 8.12
C GLU A 135 -24.75 -30.61 8.82
N LEU A 136 -24.78 -29.39 8.28
CA LEU A 136 -24.09 -28.22 8.84
C LEU A 136 -24.61 -27.95 10.24
N THR A 137 -23.80 -28.21 11.23
CA THR A 137 -24.06 -27.85 12.62
C THR A 137 -23.05 -26.85 13.11
N GLU A 138 -23.36 -26.02 14.09
CA GLU A 138 -22.46 -25.05 14.70
C GLU A 138 -21.13 -25.66 15.21
N THR A 139 -21.10 -26.96 15.40
CA THR A 139 -19.94 -27.73 15.88
C THR A 139 -19.16 -28.40 14.75
N ASN A 140 -19.69 -28.47 13.51
CA ASN A 140 -19.05 -29.11 12.38
C ASN A 140 -18.44 -28.07 11.44
N LYS A 141 -17.24 -27.60 11.75
CA LYS A 141 -16.52 -26.57 11.03
C LYS A 141 -15.79 -27.09 9.78
N ALA A 142 -15.91 -28.37 9.45
CA ALA A 142 -15.24 -28.96 8.28
C ALA A 142 -15.82 -28.46 6.93
N ASP A 143 -16.97 -27.80 6.98
CA ASP A 143 -17.73 -27.37 5.80
C ASP A 143 -17.53 -25.89 5.46
N TRP A 144 -16.56 -25.23 6.05
CA TRP A 144 -16.23 -23.85 5.76
C TRP A 144 -15.13 -23.77 4.70
N TYR A 145 -15.27 -22.86 3.76
CA TYR A 145 -14.23 -22.51 2.82
C TYR A 145 -14.17 -21.00 2.65
N LEU A 146 -13.00 -20.51 2.38
CA LEU A 146 -12.74 -19.12 2.06
C LEU A 146 -12.70 -18.96 0.54
N VAL A 147 -13.37 -17.93 0.02
CA VAL A 147 -13.30 -17.56 -1.39
C VAL A 147 -12.51 -16.27 -1.48
N GLU A 148 -11.27 -16.37 -1.97
CA GLU A 148 -10.40 -15.24 -2.26
C GLU A 148 -10.79 -14.61 -3.61
N SER A 149 -11.96 -13.98 -3.66
CA SER A 149 -12.56 -13.44 -4.89
C SER A 149 -11.82 -12.20 -5.41
N GLU A 150 -11.04 -11.55 -4.57
CA GLU A 150 -10.20 -10.40 -4.91
C GLU A 150 -8.99 -10.77 -5.78
N GLY A 151 -8.61 -12.06 -5.82
CA GLY A 151 -7.45 -12.53 -6.57
C GLY A 151 -6.16 -11.83 -6.13
N ILE A 152 -5.44 -11.22 -7.08
CA ILE A 152 -4.19 -10.48 -6.78
C ILE A 152 -4.44 -9.06 -6.26
N TYR A 153 -5.67 -8.57 -6.29
CA TYR A 153 -6.01 -7.18 -5.96
C TYR A 153 -6.19 -7.01 -4.45
N THR A 154 -5.09 -7.08 -3.71
CA THR A 154 -5.02 -6.87 -2.26
C THR A 154 -4.11 -5.69 -1.93
N GLY A 155 -4.42 -4.96 -0.84
CA GLY A 155 -3.64 -3.80 -0.41
C GLY A 155 -3.46 -2.78 -1.52
N TYR A 156 -2.25 -2.24 -1.65
CA TYR A 156 -1.96 -1.23 -2.68
C TYR A 156 -2.19 -1.72 -4.12
N LYS A 157 -2.05 -3.02 -4.39
CA LYS A 157 -2.33 -3.55 -5.72
C LYS A 157 -3.77 -3.33 -6.15
N TYR A 158 -4.72 -3.37 -5.20
CA TYR A 158 -6.10 -3.00 -5.45
C TYR A 158 -6.25 -1.50 -5.68
N TYR A 159 -5.83 -0.68 -4.72
CA TYR A 159 -6.07 0.76 -4.77
C TYR A 159 -5.39 1.42 -5.97
N GLU A 160 -4.15 1.07 -6.26
CA GLU A 160 -3.40 1.63 -7.38
C GLU A 160 -3.95 1.16 -8.73
N THR A 161 -4.34 -0.11 -8.86
CA THR A 161 -4.94 -0.59 -10.13
C THR A 161 -6.30 0.06 -10.36
N ARG A 162 -7.10 0.22 -9.31
CA ARG A 162 -8.38 0.92 -9.44
C ARG A 162 -8.22 2.40 -9.76
N TYR A 163 -7.19 3.05 -9.22
CA TYR A 163 -6.84 4.41 -9.63
C TYR A 163 -6.46 4.48 -11.11
N GLU A 164 -5.57 3.62 -11.58
CA GLU A 164 -5.25 3.53 -13.02
C GLU A 164 -6.50 3.29 -13.86
N ASP A 165 -7.40 2.42 -13.43
CA ASP A 165 -8.66 2.16 -14.11
C ASP A 165 -9.51 3.43 -14.28
N THR A 166 -9.54 4.32 -13.29
CA THR A 166 -10.26 5.59 -13.41
C THR A 166 -9.63 6.53 -14.43
N VAL A 167 -8.29 6.61 -14.46
CA VAL A 167 -7.54 7.43 -15.43
C VAL A 167 -7.70 6.89 -16.85
N LEU A 168 -7.54 5.57 -17.02
CA LEU A 168 -7.59 4.90 -18.32
C LEU A 168 -9.02 4.55 -18.77
N LYS A 169 -10.03 4.75 -17.92
CA LYS A 169 -11.42 4.35 -18.13
C LYS A 169 -11.57 2.86 -18.41
N GLN A 170 -10.95 2.08 -17.56
CA GLN A 170 -10.94 0.61 -17.53
C GLN A 170 -11.65 0.11 -16.28
N GLY A 171 -11.67 -1.19 -16.07
CA GLY A 171 -12.34 -1.83 -14.92
C GLY A 171 -11.65 -3.13 -14.49
N ASN A 172 -10.30 -3.18 -14.52
CA ASN A 172 -9.54 -4.40 -14.20
C ASN A 172 -9.67 -4.77 -12.71
N ALA A 173 -9.63 -3.78 -11.83
CA ALA A 173 -9.80 -3.94 -10.38
C ALA A 173 -11.18 -3.46 -9.89
N ASP A 174 -12.20 -3.42 -10.75
CA ASP A 174 -13.55 -3.02 -10.34
C ASP A 174 -14.14 -4.00 -9.32
N SER A 175 -14.83 -3.47 -8.33
CA SER A 175 -15.28 -4.25 -7.18
C SER A 175 -16.65 -3.79 -6.70
N SER A 176 -17.44 -4.76 -6.22
CA SER A 176 -18.70 -4.49 -5.52
C SER A 176 -18.52 -3.91 -4.11
N ALA A 177 -17.28 -3.81 -3.61
CA ALA A 177 -17.00 -3.12 -2.35
C ALA A 177 -17.44 -1.64 -2.39
N GLY A 178 -17.53 -1.06 -3.60
CA GLY A 178 -18.04 0.29 -3.78
C GLY A 178 -16.97 1.36 -3.55
N ALA A 179 -17.43 2.51 -3.07
CA ALA A 179 -16.61 3.65 -2.73
C ALA A 179 -16.89 4.09 -1.29
N SER A 180 -15.93 4.73 -0.64
CA SER A 180 -16.07 5.22 0.74
C SER A 180 -16.95 6.44 0.85
N ASN A 181 -17.12 7.20 -0.23
CA ASN A 181 -17.93 8.41 -0.25
C ASN A 181 -19.42 8.15 -0.49
N ASP A 182 -20.25 9.07 -0.05
CA ASP A 182 -21.73 8.96 -0.13
C ASP A 182 -22.29 8.97 -1.56
N ASN A 183 -21.54 9.46 -2.55
CA ASN A 183 -21.99 9.53 -3.94
C ASN A 183 -21.73 8.25 -4.75
N GLY A 184 -20.98 7.31 -4.16
CA GLY A 184 -20.67 6.02 -4.78
C GLY A 184 -19.67 6.08 -5.95
N THR A 185 -19.03 7.24 -6.17
CA THR A 185 -18.00 7.40 -7.21
C THR A 185 -16.64 7.16 -6.57
N TRP A 186 -15.95 6.13 -7.01
CA TRP A 186 -14.62 5.82 -6.51
C TRP A 186 -13.59 6.87 -6.93
N ASN A 187 -12.78 7.30 -6.00
CA ASN A 187 -11.69 8.26 -6.20
C ASN A 187 -10.61 7.97 -5.15
N TYR A 188 -9.35 8.02 -5.55
CA TYR A 188 -8.22 7.60 -4.73
C TYR A 188 -8.13 8.38 -3.41
N ASP A 189 -8.27 9.69 -3.44
CA ASP A 189 -8.15 10.55 -2.26
C ASP A 189 -9.25 10.31 -1.21
N ASP A 190 -10.43 9.85 -1.66
CA ASP A 190 -11.53 9.48 -0.75
C ASP A 190 -11.36 8.08 -0.15
N GLU A 191 -10.46 7.25 -0.71
CA GLU A 191 -10.27 5.86 -0.31
C GLU A 191 -8.99 5.61 0.47
N VAL A 192 -7.96 6.44 0.27
CA VAL A 192 -6.61 6.22 0.82
C VAL A 192 -6.13 7.42 1.62
N SER A 193 -5.95 7.22 2.91
CA SER A 193 -5.35 8.24 3.78
C SER A 193 -3.85 8.34 3.56
N TYR A 194 -3.15 7.20 3.55
CA TYR A 194 -1.73 7.11 3.25
C TYR A 194 -1.46 5.88 2.41
N GLY A 195 -0.84 6.06 1.25
CA GLY A 195 -0.49 5.00 0.32
C GLY A 195 0.67 4.12 0.81
N PHE A 196 0.77 2.92 0.26
CA PHE A 196 1.89 2.01 0.50
C PHE A 196 3.23 2.68 0.13
N GLY A 197 4.20 2.56 1.01
CA GLY A 197 5.53 3.13 0.81
C GLY A 197 5.65 4.58 1.27
N TYR A 198 4.59 5.20 1.79
CA TYR A 198 4.62 6.57 2.30
C TYR A 198 5.50 6.70 3.54
N GLY A 199 6.25 7.78 3.63
CA GLY A 199 7.04 8.15 4.81
C GLY A 199 7.51 9.60 4.72
N LEU A 200 7.77 10.20 5.87
CA LEU A 200 8.30 11.56 5.97
C LEU A 200 9.66 11.58 6.65
N SER A 201 10.43 12.59 6.33
CA SER A 201 11.72 12.93 6.93
C SER A 201 11.70 14.36 7.44
N TYR A 202 12.59 14.73 8.34
CA TYR A 202 12.84 16.12 8.76
C TYR A 202 13.67 16.92 7.75
N THR A 203 14.06 16.26 6.64
CA THR A 203 14.73 16.88 5.49
C THR A 203 14.02 16.49 4.21
N THR A 204 14.47 17.02 3.08
CA THR A 204 13.93 16.71 1.76
C THR A 204 15.01 16.06 0.90
N PHE A 205 14.58 15.21 -0.01
CA PHE A 205 15.47 14.52 -0.96
C PHE A 205 14.97 14.73 -2.39
N GLU A 206 15.90 14.69 -3.32
CA GLU A 206 15.66 14.63 -4.75
C GLU A 206 16.27 13.33 -5.29
N GLN A 207 15.48 12.57 -6.04
CA GLN A 207 15.89 11.32 -6.68
C GLN A 207 15.98 11.53 -8.20
N ASN A 208 17.02 10.98 -8.82
CA ASN A 208 17.24 11.05 -10.27
C ASN A 208 17.75 9.70 -10.78
N ILE A 209 17.06 9.08 -11.74
CA ILE A 209 17.54 7.87 -12.41
C ILE A 209 18.76 8.23 -13.26
N LYS A 210 19.89 7.56 -13.04
CA LYS A 210 21.15 7.76 -13.77
C LYS A 210 21.40 6.67 -14.78
N ASN A 211 21.02 5.44 -14.47
CA ASN A 211 21.22 4.31 -15.36
C ASN A 211 20.10 3.28 -15.17
N PHE A 212 19.76 2.63 -16.24
CA PHE A 212 18.87 1.47 -16.29
C PHE A 212 19.59 0.40 -17.11
N ASP A 213 19.74 -0.76 -16.52
CA ASP A 213 20.38 -1.90 -17.14
C ASP A 213 19.52 -3.14 -16.99
N TYR A 214 19.30 -3.84 -18.10
CA TYR A 214 18.60 -5.10 -18.14
C TYR A 214 19.57 -6.15 -18.70
N GLU A 215 20.20 -6.89 -17.80
CA GLU A 215 21.15 -7.95 -18.16
C GLU A 215 20.73 -9.30 -17.60
N GLY A 216 20.66 -10.30 -18.48
CA GLY A 216 20.33 -11.67 -18.11
C GLY A 216 18.95 -11.76 -17.45
N ASP A 217 18.92 -12.15 -16.17
CA ASP A 217 17.69 -12.40 -15.40
C ASP A 217 17.38 -11.30 -14.37
N SER A 218 17.89 -10.09 -14.55
CA SER A 218 17.65 -9.01 -13.62
C SER A 218 17.66 -7.63 -14.28
N VAL A 219 16.94 -6.69 -13.63
CA VAL A 219 16.98 -5.27 -13.90
C VAL A 219 17.77 -4.60 -12.78
N THR A 220 18.67 -3.67 -13.13
CA THR A 220 19.35 -2.80 -12.17
C THR A 220 19.10 -1.34 -12.52
N VAL A 221 18.63 -0.58 -11.55
CA VAL A 221 18.39 0.86 -11.68
C VAL A 221 19.33 1.59 -10.73
N SER A 222 20.18 2.47 -11.27
CA SER A 222 21.04 3.34 -10.48
C SER A 222 20.36 4.69 -10.28
N VAL A 223 20.19 5.10 -9.03
CA VAL A 223 19.49 6.33 -8.65
C VAL A 223 20.39 7.21 -7.82
N GLU A 224 20.64 8.43 -8.28
CA GLU A 224 21.26 9.45 -7.45
C GLU A 224 20.23 10.06 -6.52
N VAL A 225 20.51 10.01 -5.22
CA VAL A 225 19.73 10.65 -4.17
C VAL A 225 20.53 11.81 -3.60
N LYS A 226 19.94 12.99 -3.55
CA LYS A 226 20.53 14.20 -2.98
C LYS A 226 19.68 14.71 -1.84
N ASN A 227 20.31 14.96 -0.70
CA ASN A 227 19.68 15.72 0.38
C ASN A 227 19.58 17.19 0.01
N THR A 228 18.36 17.68 -0.19
CA THR A 228 18.06 19.05 -0.61
C THR A 228 17.60 19.94 0.53
N GLY A 229 17.40 19.37 1.74
CA GLY A 229 16.99 20.12 2.92
C GLY A 229 18.15 20.48 3.85
N ASP A 230 17.82 20.85 5.07
CA ASP A 230 18.74 21.48 6.02
C ASP A 230 19.21 20.52 7.15
N VAL A 231 18.69 19.30 7.22
CA VAL A 231 18.99 18.31 8.25
C VAL A 231 19.60 17.07 7.60
N ALA A 232 20.57 16.44 8.27
CA ALA A 232 21.10 15.16 7.81
C ALA A 232 20.02 14.06 7.92
N GLY A 233 19.98 13.16 6.94
CA GLY A 233 18.98 12.11 6.92
C GLY A 233 19.29 11.01 5.91
N LYS A 234 18.45 9.99 5.91
CA LYS A 234 18.48 8.86 4.98
C LYS A 234 17.22 8.84 4.15
N ASP A 235 17.35 8.43 2.91
CA ASP A 235 16.22 8.23 2.00
C ASP A 235 16.14 6.78 1.53
N VAL A 236 14.96 6.38 1.04
CA VAL A 236 14.72 5.05 0.49
C VAL A 236 14.32 5.18 -0.96
N VAL A 237 15.12 4.60 -1.83
CA VAL A 237 14.73 4.41 -3.24
C VAL A 237 13.85 3.18 -3.31
N GLN A 238 12.62 3.34 -3.74
CA GLN A 238 11.64 2.26 -3.95
C GLN A 238 11.46 2.08 -5.46
N LEU A 239 11.75 0.88 -5.96
CA LEU A 239 11.62 0.54 -7.38
C LEU A 239 10.34 -0.26 -7.60
N TYR A 240 9.49 0.27 -8.45
CA TYR A 240 8.23 -0.34 -8.85
C TYR A 240 8.24 -0.70 -10.33
N VAL A 241 7.47 -1.72 -10.70
CA VAL A 241 7.27 -2.12 -12.09
C VAL A 241 5.79 -2.12 -12.44
N GLN A 242 5.48 -1.70 -13.64
CA GLN A 242 4.24 -2.01 -14.33
C GLN A 242 4.56 -2.94 -15.51
N THR A 243 3.92 -4.10 -15.52
CA THR A 243 4.03 -5.08 -16.60
C THR A 243 2.96 -4.85 -17.67
N PRO A 244 3.17 -5.24 -18.94
CA PRO A 244 2.11 -5.14 -19.93
C PRO A 244 0.92 -6.04 -19.55
N TYR A 245 -0.29 -5.56 -19.81
CA TYR A 245 -1.54 -6.31 -19.64
C TYR A 245 -2.15 -6.54 -21.01
N THR A 246 -1.95 -7.70 -21.56
CA THR A 246 -2.16 -8.03 -22.97
C THR A 246 -3.52 -8.71 -23.21
N ASP A 247 -3.89 -8.88 -24.45
CA ASP A 247 -5.07 -9.68 -24.81
C ASP A 247 -4.88 -11.16 -24.43
N TYR A 248 -3.63 -11.67 -24.51
CA TYR A 248 -3.30 -13.00 -24.02
C TYR A 248 -3.64 -13.17 -22.54
N ASP A 249 -3.26 -12.20 -21.71
CA ASP A 249 -3.53 -12.23 -20.27
C ASP A 249 -5.04 -12.30 -19.99
N LYS A 250 -5.81 -11.45 -20.67
CA LYS A 250 -7.27 -11.39 -20.52
C LYS A 250 -7.95 -12.69 -20.96
N GLU A 251 -7.49 -13.29 -22.06
CA GLU A 251 -8.02 -14.55 -22.58
C GLU A 251 -7.69 -15.75 -21.68
N ASN A 252 -6.57 -15.69 -20.94
CA ASN A 252 -6.09 -16.76 -20.09
C ASN A 252 -6.30 -16.50 -18.58
N ASN A 253 -6.98 -15.40 -18.22
CA ASN A 253 -7.22 -14.97 -16.83
C ASN A 253 -5.92 -14.78 -16.03
N VAL A 254 -4.89 -14.22 -16.67
CA VAL A 254 -3.66 -13.79 -16.01
C VAL A 254 -3.80 -12.33 -15.63
N GLU A 255 -4.12 -12.05 -14.37
CA GLU A 255 -4.35 -10.70 -13.90
C GLU A 255 -3.04 -9.96 -13.59
N LYS A 256 -3.05 -8.64 -13.78
CA LYS A 256 -1.90 -7.76 -13.57
C LYS A 256 -2.28 -6.59 -12.67
N ALA A 257 -1.48 -6.35 -11.65
CA ALA A 257 -1.57 -5.09 -10.92
C ALA A 257 -0.93 -3.96 -11.72
N SER A 258 -1.46 -2.74 -11.58
CA SER A 258 -0.93 -1.55 -12.26
C SER A 258 0.50 -1.21 -11.84
N VAL A 259 0.86 -1.57 -10.61
CA VAL A 259 2.19 -1.31 -10.05
C VAL A 259 2.55 -2.36 -9.01
N GLN A 260 3.82 -2.76 -8.97
CA GLN A 260 4.33 -3.72 -8.00
C GLN A 260 5.73 -3.31 -7.54
N LEU A 261 5.97 -3.27 -6.22
CA LEU A 261 7.29 -3.07 -5.64
C LEU A 261 8.15 -4.30 -5.97
N VAL A 262 9.32 -4.07 -6.57
CA VAL A 262 10.26 -5.13 -6.96
C VAL A 262 11.62 -5.02 -6.30
N GLY A 263 11.91 -3.89 -5.66
CA GLY A 263 13.13 -3.70 -4.90
C GLY A 263 13.17 -2.35 -4.19
N PHE A 264 14.03 -2.25 -3.21
CA PHE A 264 14.31 -0.99 -2.54
C PHE A 264 15.71 -1.00 -1.93
N GLU A 265 16.31 0.18 -1.85
CA GLU A 265 17.60 0.38 -1.18
C GLU A 265 17.58 1.70 -0.41
N LYS A 266 18.28 1.71 0.73
CA LYS A 266 18.38 2.89 1.60
C LYS A 266 19.77 3.52 1.48
N THR A 267 19.81 4.84 1.39
CA THR A 267 21.08 5.59 1.42
C THR A 267 21.77 5.47 2.79
N LYS A 268 23.08 5.71 2.81
CA LYS A 268 23.72 6.15 4.06
C LYS A 268 23.12 7.50 4.51
N GLU A 269 23.49 7.94 5.70
CA GLU A 269 23.13 9.29 6.15
C GLU A 269 23.81 10.35 5.26
N LEU A 270 23.00 11.20 4.64
CA LEU A 270 23.42 12.29 3.78
C LEU A 270 23.26 13.62 4.52
N LYS A 271 24.34 14.40 4.60
CA LYS A 271 24.27 15.77 5.09
C LYS A 271 23.60 16.69 4.06
N PRO A 272 23.13 17.89 4.46
CA PRO A 272 22.64 18.90 3.54
C PRO A 272 23.55 19.09 2.32
N GLY A 273 23.00 18.93 1.11
CA GLY A 273 23.71 19.04 -0.15
C GLY A 273 24.51 17.80 -0.58
N GLU A 274 24.70 16.79 0.27
CA GLU A 274 25.38 15.54 -0.12
C GLU A 274 24.50 14.68 -1.00
N SER A 275 25.13 13.90 -1.88
CA SER A 275 24.48 12.92 -2.75
C SER A 275 25.14 11.55 -2.61
N GLU A 276 24.35 10.53 -2.93
CA GLU A 276 24.80 9.15 -3.09
C GLU A 276 24.09 8.54 -4.29
N THR A 277 24.76 7.66 -5.01
CA THR A 277 24.10 6.80 -5.99
C THR A 277 23.89 5.43 -5.36
N VAL A 278 22.64 4.98 -5.32
CA VAL A 278 22.25 3.65 -4.88
C VAL A 278 21.79 2.83 -6.08
N GLU A 279 22.00 1.52 -6.01
CA GLU A 279 21.59 0.58 -7.05
C GLU A 279 20.52 -0.34 -6.50
N VAL A 280 19.38 -0.39 -7.17
CA VAL A 280 18.30 -1.33 -6.86
C VAL A 280 18.26 -2.38 -7.95
N THR A 281 18.44 -3.64 -7.55
CA THR A 281 18.38 -4.78 -8.47
C THR A 281 17.13 -5.62 -8.20
N ALA A 282 16.36 -5.88 -9.25
CA ALA A 282 15.16 -6.70 -9.22
C ALA A 282 15.33 -7.93 -10.12
N PRO A 283 15.27 -9.15 -9.56
CA PRO A 283 15.22 -10.38 -10.34
C PRO A 283 13.99 -10.42 -11.25
N LYS A 284 14.14 -10.96 -12.45
CA LYS A 284 13.07 -11.12 -13.44
C LYS A 284 11.84 -11.85 -12.89
N GLU A 285 12.07 -12.82 -12.02
CA GLU A 285 11.00 -13.59 -11.36
C GLU A 285 10.03 -12.73 -10.53
N TYR A 286 10.44 -11.51 -10.10
CA TYR A 286 9.60 -10.62 -9.30
C TYR A 286 8.56 -9.86 -10.14
N PHE A 287 8.71 -9.85 -11.46
CA PHE A 287 7.77 -9.19 -12.38
C PHE A 287 7.28 -10.11 -13.50
N ALA A 288 7.56 -11.41 -13.41
CA ALA A 288 6.89 -12.44 -14.18
C ALA A 288 5.52 -12.77 -13.58
N SER A 289 4.58 -13.17 -14.40
CA SER A 289 3.23 -13.56 -13.99
C SER A 289 3.00 -15.05 -14.19
N TYR A 290 2.25 -15.70 -13.30
CA TYR A 290 1.98 -17.13 -13.44
C TYR A 290 0.72 -17.38 -14.25
N ASP A 291 0.86 -17.97 -15.43
CA ASP A 291 -0.27 -18.47 -16.23
C ASP A 291 -0.62 -19.89 -15.82
N TYR A 292 -1.69 -20.05 -15.07
CA TYR A 292 -2.16 -21.37 -14.61
C TYR A 292 -3.04 -22.10 -15.64
N THR A 293 -3.50 -21.40 -16.68
CA THR A 293 -4.47 -21.90 -17.65
C THR A 293 -3.78 -22.59 -18.83
N THR A 294 -2.92 -21.88 -19.54
CA THR A 294 -2.35 -22.27 -20.82
C THR A 294 -0.88 -22.67 -20.72
N ALA A 295 0.01 -21.74 -20.33
CA ALA A 295 1.45 -22.03 -20.23
C ALA A 295 1.79 -22.88 -19.01
N LYS A 296 1.05 -22.77 -17.92
CA LYS A 296 1.24 -23.47 -16.63
C LYS A 296 2.63 -23.26 -16.05
N THR A 297 3.14 -22.06 -16.24
CA THR A 297 4.44 -21.59 -15.77
C THR A 297 4.41 -20.06 -15.59
N TYR A 298 5.51 -19.52 -15.10
CA TYR A 298 5.73 -18.07 -15.13
C TYR A 298 6.00 -17.62 -16.55
N ILE A 299 5.42 -16.47 -16.91
CA ILE A 299 5.56 -15.85 -18.23
C ILE A 299 5.99 -14.41 -18.11
N MET A 300 6.76 -13.96 -19.09
CA MET A 300 6.98 -12.55 -19.39
C MET A 300 6.27 -12.24 -20.70
N ASP A 301 5.31 -11.32 -20.65
CA ASP A 301 4.55 -10.96 -21.84
C ASP A 301 5.36 -10.10 -22.80
N ALA A 302 5.03 -10.18 -24.07
CA ALA A 302 5.51 -9.20 -25.03
C ALA A 302 4.86 -7.84 -24.76
N GLY A 303 5.65 -6.78 -24.74
CA GLY A 303 5.15 -5.42 -24.51
C GLY A 303 6.13 -4.55 -23.73
N ASP A 304 5.64 -3.38 -23.34
CA ASP A 304 6.43 -2.40 -22.62
C ASP A 304 6.30 -2.59 -21.11
N TYR A 305 7.43 -2.82 -20.45
CA TYR A 305 7.59 -2.83 -19.00
C TYR A 305 8.07 -1.45 -18.57
N TYR A 306 7.39 -0.83 -17.61
CA TYR A 306 7.78 0.45 -17.04
C TYR A 306 8.32 0.24 -15.64
N PHE A 307 9.55 0.71 -15.40
CA PHE A 307 10.17 0.73 -14.08
C PHE A 307 10.21 2.16 -13.60
N ALA A 308 9.69 2.42 -12.41
CA ALA A 308 9.67 3.76 -11.84
C ALA A 308 10.15 3.76 -10.40
N VAL A 309 10.80 4.85 -10.01
CA VAL A 309 11.06 5.15 -8.60
C VAL A 309 10.05 6.17 -8.10
N GLY A 310 9.72 6.09 -6.82
CA GLY A 310 8.75 6.99 -6.19
C GLY A 310 8.78 6.88 -4.67
N ASN A 311 8.18 7.84 -3.99
CA ASN A 311 8.03 7.87 -2.53
C ASN A 311 6.85 7.04 -2.03
N GLY A 312 6.52 6.00 -2.77
CA GLY A 312 5.41 5.09 -2.55
C GLY A 312 4.85 4.56 -3.87
N ALA A 313 3.93 3.61 -3.79
CA ALA A 313 3.32 2.97 -4.96
C ALA A 313 2.56 3.97 -5.83
N HIS A 314 1.83 4.88 -5.20
CA HIS A 314 1.02 5.88 -5.89
C HIS A 314 1.87 6.90 -6.67
N ASP A 315 2.94 7.41 -6.05
CA ASP A 315 3.87 8.31 -6.72
C ASP A 315 4.55 7.61 -7.91
N ALA A 316 5.00 6.36 -7.73
CA ALA A 316 5.58 5.58 -8.83
C ALA A 316 4.57 5.33 -9.96
N LEU A 317 3.30 5.04 -9.66
CA LEU A 317 2.26 4.88 -10.67
C LEU A 317 2.00 6.19 -11.42
N ASN A 318 1.92 7.33 -10.73
CA ASN A 318 1.80 8.63 -11.37
C ASN A 318 3.01 8.94 -12.29
N ASN A 319 4.23 8.56 -11.89
CA ASN A 319 5.43 8.70 -12.73
C ASN A 319 5.34 7.82 -14.00
N ILE A 320 4.82 6.60 -13.89
CA ILE A 320 4.56 5.71 -15.04
C ILE A 320 3.50 6.30 -15.96
N LEU A 321 2.38 6.76 -15.41
CA LEU A 321 1.29 7.38 -16.19
C LEU A 321 1.80 8.62 -16.93
N ALA A 322 2.62 9.46 -16.29
CA ALA A 322 3.25 10.62 -16.92
C ALA A 322 4.21 10.20 -18.05
N ALA A 323 4.98 9.12 -17.88
CA ALA A 323 5.84 8.57 -18.93
C ALA A 323 5.04 8.04 -20.13
N LYS A 324 3.83 7.54 -19.90
CA LYS A 324 2.85 7.14 -20.92
C LYS A 324 2.14 8.34 -21.57
N GLY A 325 2.31 9.56 -21.04
CA GLY A 325 1.76 10.81 -21.58
C GLY A 325 0.42 11.24 -20.96
N TYR A 326 -0.02 10.61 -19.89
CA TYR A 326 -1.20 11.03 -19.13
C TYR A 326 -0.87 12.21 -18.19
N THR A 327 -1.88 12.97 -17.84
CA THR A 327 -1.80 14.19 -17.03
C THR A 327 -3.03 14.33 -16.13
N THR A 328 -3.04 15.34 -15.27
CA THR A 328 -4.23 15.70 -14.48
C THR A 328 -5.47 16.02 -15.34
N LYS A 329 -5.32 16.33 -16.63
CA LYS A 329 -6.45 16.50 -17.56
C LYS A 329 -7.11 15.18 -17.95
N ASP A 330 -6.40 14.10 -17.80
CA ASP A 330 -6.87 12.74 -18.11
C ASP A 330 -7.47 12.06 -16.87
N GLY A 331 -7.44 12.73 -15.72
CA GLY A 331 -8.00 12.26 -14.46
C GLY A 331 -6.97 11.81 -13.42
N MET A 332 -5.67 12.07 -13.65
CA MET A 332 -4.68 11.90 -12.61
C MET A 332 -4.93 12.92 -11.48
N ASP A 333 -4.69 12.54 -10.24
CA ASP A 333 -4.83 13.39 -9.07
C ASP A 333 -3.63 14.34 -8.88
N ALA A 334 -2.45 13.93 -9.36
CA ALA A 334 -1.23 14.73 -9.37
C ALA A 334 -0.46 14.56 -10.68
N ASP A 335 0.35 15.55 -11.02
CA ASP A 335 1.32 15.42 -12.12
C ASP A 335 2.46 14.50 -11.69
N GLY A 336 2.70 13.43 -12.45
CA GLY A 336 3.85 12.56 -12.25
C GLY A 336 5.13 13.14 -12.87
N ASN A 337 6.27 12.62 -12.43
CA ASN A 337 7.57 12.93 -13.01
C ASN A 337 8.04 11.81 -13.95
N LYS A 338 7.84 12.00 -15.24
CA LYS A 338 8.23 11.00 -16.26
C LYS A 338 9.73 10.69 -16.30
N GLU A 339 10.59 11.56 -15.75
CA GLU A 339 12.06 11.33 -15.70
C GLU A 339 12.43 10.30 -14.60
N LEU A 340 11.46 9.97 -13.71
CA LEU A 340 11.57 8.91 -12.71
C LEU A 340 10.99 7.57 -13.17
N ALA A 341 10.69 7.44 -14.47
CA ALA A 341 10.25 6.19 -15.07
C ALA A 341 11.09 5.90 -16.33
N VAL A 342 11.42 4.63 -16.50
CA VAL A 342 12.12 4.10 -17.68
C VAL A 342 11.33 2.92 -18.23
N SER A 343 11.42 2.67 -19.54
CA SER A 343 10.73 1.54 -20.16
C SER A 343 11.72 0.58 -20.79
N TYR A 344 11.37 -0.70 -20.70
CA TYR A 344 12.00 -1.80 -21.42
C TYR A 344 10.93 -2.55 -22.22
N LYS A 345 11.29 -2.97 -23.44
CA LYS A 345 10.38 -3.70 -24.31
C LYS A 345 10.80 -5.16 -24.47
N GLU A 346 9.87 -6.06 -24.14
CA GLU A 346 9.98 -7.46 -24.48
C GLU A 346 9.32 -7.72 -25.85
N ASP A 347 10.06 -8.32 -26.78
CA ASP A 347 9.58 -8.49 -28.17
C ASP A 347 8.67 -9.71 -28.34
N SER A 348 8.75 -10.69 -27.46
CA SER A 348 7.96 -11.93 -27.50
C SER A 348 7.68 -12.44 -26.11
N ILE A 349 6.61 -13.23 -25.97
CA ILE A 349 6.35 -13.93 -24.71
C ILE A 349 7.49 -14.89 -24.40
N ASP A 350 8.00 -14.86 -23.17
CA ASP A 350 9.02 -15.74 -22.65
C ASP A 350 8.41 -16.61 -21.52
N THR A 351 8.79 -17.92 -21.43
CA THR A 351 8.18 -18.91 -20.53
C THR A 351 9.23 -19.78 -19.84
#